data_89d399968178da7c8bde6f0923665658
#
_entry.id   89d399968178da7c8bde6f0923665658
#
_cell.length_a   1.000
_cell.length_b   1.000
_cell.length_c   1.000
_cell.angle_alpha   90.00
_cell.angle_beta   90.00
_cell.angle_gamma   90.00
#
_symmetry.space_group_name_H-M   'P 1'
#
loop_
_entity.id
_entity.type
_entity.pdbx_description
1 polymer ?
#
loop_
_entity_poly.entity_id
_entity_poly.type
_entity_poly.pdbx_seq_one_letter_code
_entity_poly.pdbx_strand_id
1 'polypeptide(L)'
;MCSSDLMMTYLLQDDEGQITETHSISAGLDYPGVGPEHAFFKDINRIKYHSATDKEVIDAFLMLTQTEGIIPALESAHAISEAIKIARKSKTSESIVVTLSGRGDKDVEEVQNYLSRNVKN
;
A
#
# COMPACT_ATOMS: atom_id res chain seq x y z
N MET A 1 -19.97 -27.67 -16.27
CA MET A 1 -19.41 -26.32 -16.08
C MET A 1 -19.18 -26.14 -14.58
N CYS A 2 -17.94 -26.07 -14.14
CA CYS A 2 -17.63 -25.81 -12.76
C CYS A 2 -17.96 -24.36 -12.43
N SER A 3 -18.85 -24.14 -11.46
CA SER A 3 -19.18 -22.82 -10.92
C SER A 3 -18.10 -22.27 -9.99
N SER A 4 -16.90 -22.81 -10.03
CA SER A 4 -15.78 -22.48 -9.14
C SER A 4 -15.05 -21.19 -9.48
N ASP A 5 -15.38 -20.55 -10.60
CA ASP A 5 -14.67 -19.38 -11.12
C ASP A 5 -15.36 -18.05 -10.76
N LEU A 6 -16.45 -18.12 -9.99
CA LEU A 6 -17.15 -16.94 -9.52
C LEU A 6 -16.64 -16.51 -8.15
N MET A 7 -16.02 -15.36 -8.14
CA MET A 7 -15.46 -14.73 -6.95
C MET A 7 -16.21 -13.42 -6.68
N MET A 8 -16.68 -13.25 -5.44
CA MET A 8 -17.25 -11.97 -5.01
C MET A 8 -16.14 -11.08 -4.44
N THR A 9 -15.90 -9.95 -5.09
CA THR A 9 -14.84 -9.02 -4.68
C THR A 9 -15.14 -7.59 -5.12
N TYR A 10 -14.34 -6.63 -4.63
CA TYR A 10 -14.31 -5.27 -5.13
C TYR A 10 -13.38 -5.17 -6.32
N LEU A 11 -13.81 -4.48 -7.35
CA LEU A 11 -13.07 -4.23 -8.57
C LEU A 11 -13.20 -2.75 -8.96
N LEU A 12 -12.12 -2.12 -9.36
CA LEU A 12 -12.15 -0.78 -9.93
C LEU A 12 -12.71 -0.84 -11.34
N GLN A 13 -13.82 -0.14 -11.54
CA GLN A 13 -14.54 -0.10 -12.81
C GLN A 13 -14.95 1.34 -13.13
N ASP A 14 -15.07 1.61 -14.42
CA ASP A 14 -15.74 2.82 -14.90
C ASP A 14 -17.26 2.69 -14.87
N ASP A 15 -17.97 3.74 -15.29
CA ASP A 15 -19.44 3.78 -15.31
C ASP A 15 -20.05 2.78 -16.30
N GLU A 16 -19.27 2.27 -17.27
CA GLU A 16 -19.65 1.27 -18.24
C GLU A 16 -19.36 -0.18 -17.78
N GLY A 17 -18.76 -0.32 -16.58
CA GLY A 17 -18.38 -1.61 -16.00
C GLY A 17 -17.08 -2.19 -16.54
N GLN A 18 -16.29 -1.41 -17.28
CA GLN A 18 -14.97 -1.83 -17.73
C GLN A 18 -13.95 -1.65 -16.62
N ILE A 19 -12.94 -2.53 -16.58
CA ILE A 19 -11.85 -2.45 -15.59
C ILE A 19 -11.05 -1.18 -15.85
N THR A 20 -10.91 -0.35 -14.80
CA THR A 20 -10.08 0.85 -14.84
C THR A 20 -8.63 0.47 -14.59
N GLU A 21 -7.72 0.99 -15.43
CA GLU A 21 -6.28 0.85 -15.20
C GLU A 21 -5.89 1.50 -13.88
N THR A 22 -5.02 0.83 -13.15
CA THR A 22 -4.48 1.31 -11.89
C THR A 22 -3.07 1.84 -12.09
N HIS A 23 -2.59 2.62 -11.13
CA HIS A 23 -1.19 3.04 -11.05
C HIS A 23 -0.74 3.05 -9.60
N SER A 24 0.39 2.41 -9.33
CA SER A 24 1.08 2.47 -8.06
C SER A 24 2.58 2.40 -8.29
N ILE A 25 3.34 3.14 -7.49
CA ILE A 25 4.80 3.00 -7.45
C ILE A 25 5.24 1.60 -6.98
N SER A 26 4.35 0.90 -6.27
CA SER A 26 4.55 -0.47 -5.84
C SER A 26 3.87 -1.43 -6.81
N ALA A 27 4.64 -2.25 -7.52
CA ALA A 27 4.11 -3.23 -8.46
C ALA A 27 3.16 -4.23 -7.79
N GLY A 28 3.38 -4.57 -6.53
CA GLY A 28 2.52 -5.48 -5.76
C GLY A 28 1.15 -4.90 -5.41
N LEU A 29 0.95 -3.59 -5.54
CA LEU A 29 -0.31 -2.90 -5.25
C LEU A 29 -0.97 -2.31 -6.49
N ASP A 30 -0.43 -2.56 -7.66
CA ASP A 30 -0.95 -2.06 -8.95
C ASP A 30 -1.91 -3.06 -9.58
N TYR A 31 -3.02 -3.30 -8.90
CA TYR A 31 -4.08 -4.23 -9.32
C TYR A 31 -5.46 -3.62 -9.13
N PRO A 32 -6.38 -3.81 -10.10
CA PRO A 32 -7.72 -3.24 -10.04
C PRO A 32 -8.67 -3.97 -9.09
N GLY A 33 -8.30 -5.13 -8.58
CA GLY A 33 -9.13 -5.97 -7.72
C GLY A 33 -8.42 -6.43 -6.46
N VAL A 34 -9.19 -6.92 -5.50
CA VAL A 34 -8.67 -7.46 -4.23
C VAL A 34 -9.15 -8.88 -4.02
N GLY A 35 -8.49 -9.63 -3.13
CA GLY A 35 -8.94 -10.97 -2.78
C GLY A 35 -10.31 -10.97 -2.10
N PRO A 36 -11.12 -12.04 -2.26
CA PRO A 36 -12.48 -12.11 -1.73
C PRO A 36 -12.53 -12.05 -0.20
N GLU A 37 -11.50 -12.52 0.47
CA GLU A 37 -11.39 -12.45 1.93
C GLU A 37 -11.27 -10.99 2.41
N HIS A 38 -10.49 -10.17 1.73
CA HIS A 38 -10.39 -8.73 2.02
C HIS A 38 -11.69 -8.00 1.74
N ALA A 39 -12.39 -8.34 0.66
CA ALA A 39 -13.72 -7.80 0.36
C ALA A 39 -14.71 -8.13 1.49
N PHE A 40 -14.73 -9.37 1.92
CA PHE A 40 -15.56 -9.83 3.04
C PHE A 40 -15.25 -9.10 4.35
N PHE A 41 -13.97 -8.98 4.72
CA PHE A 41 -13.57 -8.28 5.95
C PHE A 41 -13.93 -6.78 5.92
N LYS A 42 -13.91 -6.17 4.75
CA LYS A 42 -14.39 -4.81 4.57
C LYS A 42 -15.89 -4.71 4.83
N ASP A 43 -16.69 -5.61 4.24
CA ASP A 43 -18.16 -5.59 4.34
C ASP A 43 -18.64 -5.78 5.78
N ILE A 44 -18.02 -6.67 6.52
CA ILE A 44 -18.34 -6.90 7.94
C ILE A 44 -17.64 -5.91 8.90
N ASN A 45 -16.95 -4.88 8.37
CA ASN A 45 -16.21 -3.88 9.15
C ASN A 45 -15.15 -4.49 10.12
N ARG A 46 -14.61 -5.66 9.79
CA ARG A 46 -13.56 -6.32 10.59
C ARG A 46 -12.21 -5.65 10.40
N ILE A 47 -11.94 -5.13 9.20
CA ILE A 47 -10.71 -4.45 8.83
C ILE A 47 -11.07 -3.08 8.22
N LYS A 48 -10.31 -2.06 8.59
CA LYS A 48 -10.36 -0.74 7.96
C LYS A 48 -9.27 -0.67 6.89
N TYR A 49 -9.63 -0.24 5.71
CA TYR A 49 -8.72 -0.08 4.58
C TYR A 49 -8.43 1.39 4.35
N HIS A 50 -7.17 1.69 4.09
CA HIS A 50 -6.68 3.04 3.87
C HIS A 50 -5.84 3.07 2.59
N SER A 51 -5.63 4.26 2.05
CA SER A 51 -4.76 4.49 0.91
C SER A 51 -3.61 5.42 1.29
N ALA A 52 -2.50 5.29 0.57
CA ALA A 52 -1.38 6.21 0.65
C ALA A 52 -0.98 6.66 -0.76
N THR A 53 -0.58 7.91 -0.90
CA THR A 53 -0.05 8.44 -2.15
C THR A 53 1.41 8.01 -2.33
N ASP A 54 1.90 7.98 -3.57
CA ASP A 54 3.31 7.65 -3.87
C ASP A 54 4.28 8.52 -3.06
N LYS A 55 3.98 9.81 -2.91
CA LYS A 55 4.80 10.72 -2.09
C LYS A 55 4.86 10.27 -0.64
N GLU A 56 3.72 9.97 -0.02
CA GLU A 56 3.66 9.51 1.37
C GLU A 56 4.44 8.20 1.57
N VAL A 57 4.38 7.31 0.57
CA VAL A 57 5.08 6.03 0.58
C VAL A 57 6.60 6.23 0.50
N ILE A 58 7.06 7.11 -0.40
CA ILE A 58 8.49 7.42 -0.52
C ILE A 58 9.01 8.11 0.74
N ASP A 59 8.26 9.07 1.29
CA ASP A 59 8.63 9.73 2.55
C ASP A 59 8.77 8.71 3.70
N ALA A 60 7.85 7.75 3.79
CA ALA A 60 7.89 6.67 4.78
C ALA A 60 9.06 5.69 4.56
N PHE A 61 9.33 5.33 3.31
CA PHE A 61 10.47 4.50 2.92
C PHE A 61 11.79 5.14 3.36
N LEU A 62 11.99 6.42 3.01
CA LEU A 62 13.20 7.16 3.37
C LEU A 62 13.32 7.34 4.88
N MET A 63 12.23 7.67 5.55
CA MET A 63 12.24 7.86 7.01
C MET A 63 12.65 6.57 7.72
N LEU A 64 12.05 5.42 7.41
CA LEU A 64 12.41 4.15 8.05
C LEU A 64 13.86 3.76 7.75
N THR A 65 14.31 3.97 6.51
CA THR A 65 15.70 3.69 6.12
C THR A 65 16.69 4.54 6.91
N GLN A 66 16.39 5.83 7.10
CA GLN A 66 17.29 6.76 7.77
C GLN A 66 17.29 6.59 9.30
N THR A 67 16.14 6.28 9.89
CA THR A 67 16.01 6.18 11.35
C THR A 67 16.37 4.82 11.91
N GLU A 68 16.00 3.75 11.18
CA GLU A 68 16.15 2.36 11.66
C GLU A 68 17.18 1.54 10.85
N GLY A 69 17.68 2.07 9.74
CA GLY A 69 18.58 1.33 8.86
C GLY A 69 17.90 0.18 8.11
N ILE A 70 16.56 0.21 8.02
CA ILE A 70 15.76 -0.83 7.35
C ILE A 70 15.28 -0.29 6.02
N ILE A 71 15.58 -1.00 4.93
CA ILE A 71 15.05 -0.72 3.60
C ILE A 71 13.77 -1.56 3.41
N PRO A 72 12.55 -0.99 3.58
CA PRO A 72 11.32 -1.74 3.43
C PRO A 72 11.00 -1.96 1.95
N ALA A 73 10.24 -3.01 1.62
CA ALA A 73 9.59 -3.07 0.32
C ALA A 73 8.57 -1.93 0.19
N LEU A 74 8.31 -1.44 -1.03
CA LEU A 74 7.34 -0.36 -1.26
C LEU A 74 5.94 -0.74 -0.80
N GLU A 75 5.56 -2.01 -0.91
CA GLU A 75 4.32 -2.54 -0.34
C GLU A 75 4.23 -2.28 1.17
N SER A 76 5.29 -2.58 1.89
CA SER A 76 5.36 -2.37 3.35
C SER A 76 5.47 -0.88 3.69
N ALA A 77 6.08 -0.07 2.84
CA ALA A 77 6.17 1.38 3.04
C ALA A 77 4.78 2.06 3.05
N HIS A 78 3.78 1.50 2.34
CA HIS A 78 2.39 1.94 2.45
C HIS A 78 1.85 1.75 3.87
N ALA A 79 2.13 0.60 4.50
CA ALA A 79 1.73 0.34 5.88
C ALA A 79 2.44 1.26 6.87
N ILE A 80 3.73 1.54 6.67
CA ILE A 80 4.50 2.49 7.49
C ILE A 80 3.92 3.91 7.35
N SER A 81 3.58 4.35 6.15
CA SER A 81 2.96 5.65 5.91
C SER A 81 1.68 5.82 6.73
N GLU A 82 0.80 4.82 6.73
CA GLU A 82 -0.42 4.88 7.52
C GLU A 82 -0.15 4.76 9.03
N ALA A 83 0.80 3.93 9.44
CA ALA A 83 1.22 3.82 10.85
C ALA A 83 1.69 5.16 11.40
N ILE A 84 2.43 5.96 10.62
CA ILE A 84 2.84 7.32 11.00
C ILE A 84 1.63 8.23 11.21
N LYS A 85 0.63 8.16 10.33
CA LYS A 85 -0.61 8.96 10.47
C LYS A 85 -1.39 8.59 11.72
N ILE A 86 -1.45 7.30 12.03
CA ILE A 86 -2.10 6.77 13.24
C ILE A 86 -1.31 7.21 14.48
N ALA A 87 0.02 7.01 14.49
CA ALA A 87 0.88 7.32 15.62
C ALA A 87 0.79 8.79 16.06
N ARG A 88 0.66 9.72 15.09
CA ARG A 88 0.49 11.15 15.37
C ARG A 88 -0.80 11.48 16.14
N LYS A 89 -1.79 10.60 16.11
CA LYS A 89 -3.09 10.75 16.78
C LYS A 89 -3.23 9.87 18.02
N SER A 90 -2.33 8.92 18.18
CA SER A 90 -2.33 7.94 19.27
C SER A 90 -1.70 8.52 20.55
N LYS A 91 -2.09 7.95 21.68
CA LYS A 91 -1.45 8.26 22.98
C LYS A 91 -0.11 7.54 23.07
N THR A 92 0.80 8.11 23.84
CA THR A 92 2.15 7.53 24.08
C THR A 92 2.12 6.16 24.74
N SER A 93 1.01 5.77 25.36
CA SER A 93 0.80 4.45 25.97
C SER A 93 0.29 3.38 25.00
N GLU A 94 -0.03 3.75 23.78
CA GLU A 94 -0.54 2.81 22.76
C GLU A 94 0.62 2.24 21.95
N SER A 95 0.51 0.96 21.57
CA SER A 95 1.48 0.29 20.74
C SER A 95 0.87 0.04 19.35
N ILE A 96 1.65 0.33 18.31
CA ILE A 96 1.29 0.07 16.92
C ILE A 96 2.23 -1.02 16.40
N VAL A 97 1.66 -2.11 15.91
CA VAL A 97 2.42 -3.19 15.28
C VAL A 97 2.24 -3.11 13.78
N VAL A 98 3.35 -3.08 13.05
CA VAL A 98 3.36 -3.05 11.58
C VAL A 98 4.09 -4.27 11.04
N THR A 99 3.46 -5.01 10.15
CA THR A 99 4.11 -6.11 9.46
C THR A 99 4.96 -5.59 8.32
N LEU A 100 6.28 -5.77 8.41
CA LEU A 100 7.21 -5.51 7.31
C LEU A 100 7.40 -6.80 6.53
N SER A 101 6.62 -6.96 5.47
CA SER A 101 6.73 -8.09 4.54
C SER A 101 7.70 -7.75 3.40
N GLY A 102 8.50 -8.72 3.00
CA GLY A 102 9.47 -8.53 1.91
C GLY A 102 10.67 -7.67 2.30
N ARG A 103 11.45 -7.30 1.30
CA ARG A 103 12.66 -6.48 1.43
C ARG A 103 12.72 -5.46 0.30
N GLY A 104 13.29 -4.29 0.57
CA GLY A 104 13.24 -3.14 -0.33
C GLY A 104 14.41 -3.00 -1.29
N ASP A 105 15.40 -3.88 -1.25
CA ASP A 105 16.54 -3.84 -2.18
C ASP A 105 16.11 -3.93 -3.65
N LYS A 106 15.02 -4.63 -3.94
CA LYS A 106 14.39 -4.69 -5.26
C LYS A 106 13.81 -3.35 -5.73
N ASP A 107 13.47 -2.46 -4.81
CA ASP A 107 12.72 -1.23 -5.06
C ASP A 107 13.61 0.04 -5.08
N VAL A 108 14.90 -0.10 -4.76
CA VAL A 108 15.83 1.05 -4.64
C VAL A 108 15.93 1.83 -5.95
N GLU A 109 15.95 1.14 -7.08
CA GLU A 109 16.01 1.78 -8.40
C GLU A 109 14.75 2.61 -8.68
N GLU A 110 13.57 2.08 -8.36
CA GLU A 110 12.31 2.80 -8.55
C GLU A 110 12.22 4.04 -7.65
N VAL A 111 12.66 3.91 -6.39
CA VAL A 111 12.76 5.06 -5.46
C VAL A 111 13.72 6.12 -5.99
N GLN A 112 14.87 5.74 -6.51
CA GLN A 112 15.83 6.68 -7.12
C GLN A 112 15.24 7.38 -8.35
N ASN A 113 14.54 6.65 -9.20
CA ASN A 113 13.86 7.19 -10.38
C ASN A 113 12.79 8.21 -9.97
N TYR A 114 11.98 7.90 -8.97
CA TYR A 114 10.96 8.81 -8.44
C TYR A 114 11.59 10.10 -7.91
N LEU A 115 12.62 9.99 -7.08
CA LEU A 115 13.32 11.16 -6.52
C LEU A 115 13.94 12.02 -7.61
N SER A 116 14.56 11.41 -8.63
CA SER A 116 15.20 12.13 -9.75
C SER A 116 14.20 12.91 -10.60
N ARG A 117 12.97 12.39 -10.77
CA ARG A 117 11.90 13.07 -11.51
C ARG A 117 11.35 14.27 -10.74
N ASN A 118 11.28 14.17 -9.41
CA ASN A 118 10.68 15.20 -8.56
C ASN A 118 11.66 16.26 -8.03
N VAL A 119 12.97 16.09 -8.21
CA VAL A 119 13.99 17.12 -7.90
C VAL A 119 14.12 18.17 -9.02
N LYS A 120 13.56 17.93 -10.20
CA LYS A 120 13.64 18.84 -11.38
C LYS A 120 12.48 19.84 -11.46
N ASN A 121 11.61 19.89 -10.48
CA ASN A 121 10.53 20.88 -10.32
C ASN A 121 10.73 21.63 -8.99
#